data_ec7732ac9bc7512f3abc786e4da8a071
#
_entry.id   ec7732ac9bc7512f3abc786e4da8a071
#
_cell.length_a   1.000
_cell.length_b   1.000
_cell.length_c   1.000
_cell.angle_alpha   90.00
_cell.angle_beta   90.00
_cell.angle_gamma   90.00
#
_symmetry.space_group_name_H-M   'P 1'
#
loop_
_entity.id
_entity.type
_entity.pdbx_description
1 polymer ?
#
loop_
_entity_poly.entity_id
_entity_poly.type
_entity_poly.pdbx_seq_one_letter_code
_entity_poly.pdbx_strand_id
1 'polypeptide(L)'
;MTKIFGVMGHPIGHTKSPIFQQAGLDACGVKTSFEAWDVSPNELPSKIASFRDDDFMGCCVTLPHKQNVIPLIDELSETASNIGAVNWIIPQKGKLVGHNTDSAGFLRALREHVGFDPRGARTVVFGAGGAARASIHALKTAGVTSLAIANRTIENARSLAAELTDGKFRPEPISLEKNFLADLVPYATLLVNQFQLDTRRYIELGRTHMKIHI
;
A
#
# COMPACT_ATOMS: atom_id res chain seq x y z
N MET A 1 32.26 7.00 -1.31
CA MET A 1 30.99 7.22 -2.06
C MET A 1 29.90 7.55 -1.06
N THR A 2 29.01 8.48 -1.38
CA THR A 2 27.92 8.86 -0.47
C THR A 2 26.83 7.80 -0.57
N LYS A 3 26.49 7.16 0.54
CA LYS A 3 25.42 6.18 0.61
C LYS A 3 24.07 6.85 0.37
N ILE A 4 23.17 6.20 -0.38
CA ILE A 4 21.92 6.80 -0.86
C ILE A 4 20.71 5.96 -0.49
N PHE A 5 19.70 6.62 0.08
CA PHE A 5 18.32 6.14 0.15
C PHE A 5 17.44 6.92 -0.84
N GLY A 6 16.29 6.37 -1.18
CA GLY A 6 15.35 7.11 -2.00
C GLY A 6 13.94 6.57 -2.00
N VAL A 7 13.07 7.27 -2.73
CA VAL A 7 11.72 6.81 -3.08
C VAL A 7 11.57 6.81 -4.60
N MET A 8 11.06 5.73 -5.17
CA MET A 8 10.74 5.65 -6.59
C MET A 8 9.25 5.46 -6.84
N GLY A 9 8.76 6.11 -7.88
CA GLY A 9 7.38 6.06 -8.37
C GLY A 9 7.26 6.83 -9.67
N HIS A 10 6.03 6.91 -10.24
CA HIS A 10 5.78 7.67 -11.44
C HIS A 10 4.30 8.10 -11.54
N PRO A 11 3.99 9.41 -11.71
CA PRO A 11 4.90 10.54 -11.48
C PRO A 11 5.20 10.73 -9.97
N ILE A 12 6.41 11.15 -9.61
CA ILE A 12 6.85 11.25 -8.21
C ILE A 12 6.97 12.69 -7.67
N GLY A 13 6.84 13.70 -8.54
CA GLY A 13 7.12 15.10 -8.22
C GLY A 13 6.33 15.70 -7.05
N HIS A 14 5.22 15.06 -6.63
CA HIS A 14 4.39 15.50 -5.50
C HIS A 14 4.82 14.89 -4.15
N THR A 15 5.80 14.00 -4.14
CA THR A 15 6.20 13.30 -2.92
C THR A 15 6.86 14.23 -1.91
N LYS A 16 6.50 14.04 -0.64
CA LYS A 16 7.15 14.70 0.50
C LYS A 16 8.13 13.78 1.23
N SER A 17 8.31 12.55 0.75
CA SER A 17 9.18 11.56 1.39
C SER A 17 10.60 12.07 1.61
N PRO A 18 11.26 12.75 0.67
CA PRO A 18 12.60 13.27 0.93
C PRO A 18 12.70 14.20 2.14
N ILE A 19 11.67 15.03 2.36
CA ILE A 19 11.66 16.01 3.46
C ILE A 19 11.64 15.31 4.82
N PHE A 20 10.67 14.43 5.05
CA PHE A 20 10.55 13.80 6.37
C PHE A 20 11.50 12.63 6.60
N GLN A 21 11.85 11.89 5.55
CA GLN A 21 12.82 10.80 5.65
C GLN A 21 14.23 11.34 5.91
N GLN A 22 14.65 12.42 5.20
CA GLN A 22 15.92 13.07 5.46
C GLN A 22 15.99 13.58 6.91
N ALA A 23 14.94 14.25 7.39
CA ALA A 23 14.89 14.72 8.77
C ALA A 23 15.03 13.56 9.78
N GLY A 24 14.41 12.39 9.50
CA GLY A 24 14.56 11.19 10.32
C GLY A 24 15.99 10.63 10.31
N LEU A 25 16.62 10.56 9.15
CA LEU A 25 18.00 10.11 8.99
C LEU A 25 18.98 11.05 9.73
N ASP A 26 18.80 12.36 9.60
CA ASP A 26 19.61 13.36 10.29
C ASP A 26 19.46 13.25 11.81
N ALA A 27 18.24 13.07 12.32
CA ALA A 27 17.96 12.88 13.74
C ALA A 27 18.60 11.60 14.30
N CYS A 28 18.76 10.56 13.47
CA CYS A 28 19.45 9.34 13.82
C CYS A 28 20.97 9.41 13.61
N GLY A 29 21.52 10.52 13.16
CA GLY A 29 22.95 10.70 12.90
C GLY A 29 23.46 9.89 11.68
N VAL A 30 22.56 9.47 10.80
CA VAL A 30 22.90 8.69 9.60
C VAL A 30 23.31 9.64 8.47
N LYS A 31 24.59 9.68 8.14
CA LYS A 31 25.15 10.53 7.08
C LYS A 31 24.86 9.93 5.70
N THR A 32 23.75 10.32 5.11
CA THR A 32 23.27 9.86 3.79
C THR A 32 22.34 10.90 3.18
N SER A 33 22.01 10.75 1.89
CA SER A 33 20.95 11.52 1.23
C SER A 33 19.71 10.65 0.99
N PHE A 34 18.54 11.28 1.04
CA PHE A 34 17.29 10.68 0.64
C PHE A 34 16.74 11.40 -0.59
N GLU A 35 16.59 10.69 -1.70
CA GLU A 35 16.24 11.23 -3.01
C GLU A 35 14.86 10.80 -3.47
N ALA A 36 14.27 11.53 -4.43
CA ALA A 36 13.09 11.10 -5.19
C ALA A 36 13.50 10.76 -6.62
N TRP A 37 13.13 9.56 -7.07
CA TRP A 37 13.44 9.08 -8.42
C TRP A 37 12.14 8.90 -9.20
N ASP A 38 11.94 9.73 -10.22
CA ASP A 38 10.84 9.57 -11.18
C ASP A 38 11.23 8.50 -12.18
N VAL A 39 10.65 7.32 -12.01
CA VAL A 39 10.97 6.11 -12.78
C VAL A 39 9.74 5.65 -13.50
N SER A 40 9.72 5.77 -14.82
CA SER A 40 8.63 5.22 -15.64
C SER A 40 8.61 3.68 -15.60
N PRO A 41 7.48 3.03 -15.92
CA PRO A 41 7.43 1.56 -15.97
C PRO A 41 8.47 0.91 -16.90
N ASN A 42 8.85 1.58 -17.98
CA ASN A 42 9.85 1.08 -18.93
C ASN A 42 11.28 1.15 -18.36
N GLU A 43 11.56 2.09 -17.47
CA GLU A 43 12.87 2.29 -16.85
C GLU A 43 13.05 1.44 -15.58
N LEU A 44 11.96 0.87 -15.05
CA LEU A 44 11.98 0.14 -13.79
C LEU A 44 13.03 -0.99 -13.76
N PRO A 45 13.18 -1.86 -14.78
CA PRO A 45 14.17 -2.93 -14.75
C PRO A 45 15.61 -2.41 -14.63
N SER A 46 15.97 -1.36 -15.38
CA SER A 46 17.31 -0.76 -15.34
C SER A 46 17.57 -0.05 -14.01
N LYS A 47 16.55 0.60 -13.43
CA LYS A 47 16.67 1.24 -12.13
C LYS A 47 16.89 0.20 -11.02
N ILE A 48 16.15 -0.90 -11.02
CA ILE A 48 16.35 -1.98 -10.04
C ILE A 48 17.74 -2.62 -10.20
N ALA A 49 18.22 -2.79 -11.42
CA ALA A 49 19.57 -3.30 -11.65
C ALA A 49 20.66 -2.41 -11.02
N SER A 50 20.49 -1.08 -11.08
CA SER A 50 21.43 -0.13 -10.47
C SER A 50 21.45 -0.15 -8.92
N PHE A 51 20.46 -0.77 -8.28
CA PHE A 51 20.42 -0.92 -6.82
C PHE A 51 21.38 -2.02 -6.29
N ARG A 52 22.12 -2.66 -7.18
CA ARG A 52 23.17 -3.62 -6.80
C ARG A 52 24.53 -2.98 -6.58
N ASP A 53 24.63 -1.67 -6.77
CA ASP A 53 25.85 -0.91 -6.53
C ASP A 53 26.07 -0.71 -5.01
N ASP A 54 27.33 -0.59 -4.59
CA ASP A 54 27.75 -0.56 -3.18
C ASP A 54 27.27 0.67 -2.38
N ASP A 55 26.84 1.74 -3.07
CA ASP A 55 26.34 2.96 -2.45
C ASP A 55 24.82 2.93 -2.18
N PHE A 56 24.09 1.98 -2.74
CA PHE A 56 22.66 1.82 -2.50
C PHE A 56 22.36 1.26 -1.10
N MET A 57 21.52 1.97 -0.34
CA MET A 57 21.14 1.62 1.03
C MET A 57 19.71 1.12 1.17
N GLY A 58 18.83 1.55 0.29
CA GLY A 58 17.43 1.14 0.28
C GLY A 58 16.53 2.10 -0.49
N CYS A 59 15.35 1.62 -0.86
CA CYS A 59 14.38 2.38 -1.63
C CYS A 59 12.95 2.15 -1.18
N CYS A 60 12.24 3.24 -0.86
CA CYS A 60 10.79 3.20 -0.80
C CYS A 60 10.21 3.02 -2.21
N VAL A 61 9.25 2.13 -2.36
CA VAL A 61 8.54 1.89 -3.61
C VAL A 61 7.11 2.39 -3.49
N THR A 62 6.72 3.29 -4.40
CA THR A 62 5.32 3.75 -4.46
C THR A 62 4.71 3.50 -5.83
N LEU A 63 3.53 4.03 -6.07
CA LEU A 63 2.74 3.86 -7.28
C LEU A 63 3.55 4.27 -8.53
N PRO A 64 3.53 3.50 -9.65
CA PRO A 64 2.75 2.27 -9.87
C PRO A 64 3.53 0.97 -9.57
N HIS A 65 4.68 1.01 -8.92
CA HIS A 65 5.70 -0.02 -8.94
C HIS A 65 5.60 -1.10 -7.85
N LYS A 66 4.76 -0.93 -6.81
CA LYS A 66 4.74 -1.85 -5.65
C LYS A 66 4.56 -3.34 -5.99
N GLN A 67 3.88 -3.65 -7.09
CA GLN A 67 3.74 -5.01 -7.60
C GLN A 67 4.78 -5.32 -8.69
N ASN A 68 5.10 -4.34 -9.54
CA ASN A 68 5.96 -4.50 -10.69
C ASN A 68 7.43 -4.79 -10.33
N VAL A 69 7.87 -4.44 -9.12
CA VAL A 69 9.24 -4.73 -8.65
C VAL A 69 9.44 -6.18 -8.24
N ILE A 70 8.37 -6.92 -7.93
CA ILE A 70 8.45 -8.29 -7.41
C ILE A 70 9.29 -9.21 -8.31
N PRO A 71 9.07 -9.28 -9.63
CA PRO A 71 9.87 -10.15 -10.51
C PRO A 71 11.29 -9.65 -10.77
N LEU A 72 11.67 -8.46 -10.28
CA LEU A 72 12.95 -7.81 -10.54
C LEU A 72 13.93 -7.88 -9.37
N ILE A 73 13.47 -8.34 -8.20
CA ILE A 73 14.26 -8.47 -6.96
C ILE A 73 14.48 -9.95 -6.60
N ASP A 74 15.40 -10.22 -5.70
CA ASP A 74 15.86 -11.58 -5.44
C ASP A 74 15.01 -12.34 -4.42
N GLU A 75 14.50 -11.66 -3.40
CA GLU A 75 13.74 -12.27 -2.30
C GLU A 75 12.61 -11.35 -1.82
N LEU A 76 11.60 -11.95 -1.23
CA LEU A 76 10.53 -11.25 -0.53
C LEU A 76 10.53 -11.65 0.94
N SER A 77 10.27 -10.68 1.82
CA SER A 77 9.88 -10.99 3.19
C SER A 77 8.54 -11.73 3.19
N GLU A 78 8.27 -12.51 4.22
CA GLU A 78 6.98 -13.21 4.39
C GLU A 78 5.78 -12.25 4.24
N THR A 79 5.86 -11.08 4.89
CA THR A 79 4.80 -10.07 4.82
C THR A 79 4.61 -9.55 3.39
N ALA A 80 5.68 -9.22 2.67
CA ALA A 80 5.58 -8.75 1.30
C ALA A 80 5.02 -9.81 0.35
N SER A 81 5.39 -11.07 0.56
CA SER A 81 4.87 -12.23 -0.17
C SER A 81 3.37 -12.42 0.06
N ASN A 82 2.93 -12.39 1.33
CA ASN A 82 1.52 -12.54 1.70
C ASN A 82 0.64 -11.39 1.19
N ILE A 83 1.19 -10.19 1.05
CA ILE A 83 0.49 -8.99 0.53
C ILE A 83 0.48 -8.99 -1.01
N GLY A 84 1.51 -9.56 -1.65
CA GLY A 84 1.73 -9.44 -3.08
C GLY A 84 2.10 -8.01 -3.51
N ALA A 85 2.79 -7.25 -2.64
CA ALA A 85 3.27 -5.91 -2.92
C ALA A 85 4.49 -5.56 -2.05
N VAL A 86 5.41 -4.80 -2.62
CA VAL A 86 6.62 -4.30 -1.98
C VAL A 86 6.55 -2.78 -1.87
N ASN A 87 6.79 -2.23 -0.68
CA ASN A 87 6.94 -0.79 -0.49
C ASN A 87 8.35 -0.37 -0.06
N TRP A 88 9.24 -1.33 0.18
CA TRP A 88 10.61 -1.09 0.60
C TRP A 88 11.56 -2.17 0.06
N ILE A 89 12.65 -1.77 -0.58
CA ILE A 89 13.71 -2.66 -1.07
C ILE A 89 14.98 -2.35 -0.30
N ILE A 90 15.63 -3.39 0.23
CA ILE A 90 16.87 -3.28 1.00
C ILE A 90 17.90 -4.26 0.44
N PRO A 91 19.18 -3.85 0.28
CA PRO A 91 20.26 -4.78 -0.01
C PRO A 91 20.60 -5.57 1.27
N GLN A 92 20.56 -6.89 1.19
CA GLN A 92 20.91 -7.80 2.27
C GLN A 92 21.77 -8.94 1.75
N LYS A 93 23.01 -9.05 2.23
CA LYS A 93 23.94 -10.13 1.86
C LYS A 93 24.08 -10.31 0.33
N GLY A 94 24.18 -9.22 -0.41
CA GLY A 94 24.32 -9.20 -1.87
C GLY A 94 23.04 -9.45 -2.66
N LYS A 95 21.87 -9.53 -1.98
CA LYS A 95 20.55 -9.68 -2.59
C LYS A 95 19.70 -8.46 -2.35
N LEU A 96 18.78 -8.17 -3.28
CA LEU A 96 17.72 -7.19 -3.10
C LEU A 96 16.51 -7.87 -2.48
N VAL A 97 16.15 -7.48 -1.27
CA VAL A 97 15.03 -8.07 -0.52
C VAL A 97 13.88 -7.06 -0.44
N GLY A 98 12.69 -7.49 -0.87
CA GLY A 98 11.47 -6.70 -0.83
C GLY A 98 10.71 -6.89 0.47
N HIS A 99 10.31 -5.77 1.08
CA HIS A 99 9.52 -5.72 2.31
C HIS A 99 8.22 -4.96 2.10
N ASN A 100 7.26 -5.15 3.02
CA ASN A 100 6.07 -4.33 3.09
C ASN A 100 5.79 -3.89 4.53
N THR A 101 5.87 -2.58 4.75
CA THR A 101 5.61 -1.93 6.05
C THR A 101 4.25 -1.21 6.07
N ASP A 102 3.57 -1.09 4.92
CA ASP A 102 2.28 -0.39 4.82
C ASP A 102 1.21 -1.06 5.66
N SER A 103 1.16 -2.39 5.67
CA SER A 103 0.16 -3.16 6.41
C SER A 103 0.22 -2.90 7.91
N ALA A 104 1.42 -3.03 8.49
CA ALA A 104 1.63 -2.76 9.91
C ALA A 104 1.42 -1.28 10.26
N GLY A 105 1.91 -0.37 9.41
CA GLY A 105 1.72 1.07 9.56
C GLY A 105 0.26 1.48 9.54
N PHE A 106 -0.52 0.94 8.61
CA PHE A 106 -1.96 1.17 8.51
C PHE A 106 -2.70 0.72 9.79
N LEU A 107 -2.45 -0.51 10.24
CA LEU A 107 -3.14 -1.03 11.43
C LEU A 107 -2.76 -0.25 12.69
N ARG A 108 -1.49 0.14 12.80
CA ARG A 108 -1.01 0.96 13.91
C ARG A 108 -1.65 2.35 13.90
N ALA A 109 -1.73 3.00 12.74
CA ALA A 109 -2.39 4.29 12.60
C ALA A 109 -3.88 4.22 12.98
N LEU A 110 -4.60 3.17 12.57
CA LEU A 110 -5.99 2.94 12.99
C LEU A 110 -6.13 2.87 14.50
N ARG A 111 -5.29 2.10 15.17
CA ARG A 111 -5.40 1.84 16.60
C ARG A 111 -4.89 2.98 17.44
N GLU A 112 -3.69 3.50 17.15
CA GLU A 112 -2.99 4.46 18.01
C GLU A 112 -3.40 5.92 17.75
N HIS A 113 -3.65 6.29 16.48
CA HIS A 113 -3.98 7.68 16.14
C HIS A 113 -5.48 7.92 16.00
N VAL A 114 -6.21 6.92 15.53
CA VAL A 114 -7.65 7.04 15.31
C VAL A 114 -8.46 6.45 16.49
N GLY A 115 -7.85 5.57 17.28
CA GLY A 115 -8.51 4.89 18.39
C GLY A 115 -9.53 3.84 17.92
N PHE A 116 -9.37 3.29 16.72
CA PHE A 116 -10.31 2.33 16.14
C PHE A 116 -9.69 0.94 16.02
N ASP A 117 -10.29 -0.05 16.69
CA ASP A 117 -9.95 -1.46 16.45
C ASP A 117 -10.84 -2.03 15.35
N PRO A 118 -10.28 -2.47 14.21
CA PRO A 118 -11.06 -2.99 13.10
C PRO A 118 -11.63 -4.39 13.32
N ARG A 119 -11.35 -5.05 14.45
CA ARG A 119 -11.90 -6.36 14.76
C ARG A 119 -13.45 -6.34 14.73
N GLY A 120 -14.03 -7.25 13.98
CA GLY A 120 -15.48 -7.34 13.83
C GLY A 120 -16.09 -6.26 12.93
N ALA A 121 -15.28 -5.35 12.36
CA ALA A 121 -15.77 -4.30 11.47
C ALA A 121 -16.30 -4.87 10.14
N ARG A 122 -17.28 -4.18 9.57
CA ARG A 122 -17.69 -4.32 8.17
C ARG A 122 -17.01 -3.22 7.38
N THR A 123 -16.18 -3.60 6.42
CA THR A 123 -15.25 -2.68 5.76
C THR A 123 -15.47 -2.61 4.26
N VAL A 124 -15.38 -1.40 3.70
CA VAL A 124 -15.25 -1.18 2.26
C VAL A 124 -13.89 -0.55 1.98
N VAL A 125 -13.09 -1.19 1.12
CA VAL A 125 -11.81 -0.68 0.65
C VAL A 125 -11.96 -0.22 -0.79
N PHE A 126 -11.69 1.04 -1.05
CA PHE A 126 -11.68 1.64 -2.37
C PHE A 126 -10.29 1.52 -2.98
N GLY A 127 -10.13 0.68 -4.00
CA GLY A 127 -8.88 0.40 -4.69
C GLY A 127 -8.49 -1.08 -4.67
N ALA A 128 -7.66 -1.48 -5.63
CA ALA A 128 -7.13 -2.85 -5.75
C ALA A 128 -5.62 -2.87 -6.07
N GLY A 129 -4.91 -1.76 -5.85
CA GLY A 129 -3.47 -1.64 -6.04
C GLY A 129 -2.66 -2.07 -4.81
N GLY A 130 -1.34 -1.85 -4.86
CA GLY A 130 -0.42 -2.27 -3.79
C GLY A 130 -0.75 -1.74 -2.40
N ALA A 131 -1.24 -0.48 -2.29
CA ALA A 131 -1.66 0.08 -1.01
C ALA A 131 -2.95 -0.57 -0.49
N ALA A 132 -3.93 -0.84 -1.38
CA ALA A 132 -5.15 -1.56 -1.02
C ALA A 132 -4.85 -2.98 -0.54
N ARG A 133 -3.95 -3.71 -1.21
CA ARG A 133 -3.47 -5.03 -0.79
C ARG A 133 -2.94 -5.01 0.64
N ALA A 134 -2.10 -4.04 0.98
CA ALA A 134 -1.53 -3.90 2.31
C ALA A 134 -2.60 -3.60 3.38
N SER A 135 -3.53 -2.70 3.09
CA SER A 135 -4.65 -2.38 3.99
C SER A 135 -5.58 -3.57 4.19
N ILE A 136 -5.90 -4.31 3.12
CA ILE A 136 -6.73 -5.51 3.20
C ILE A 136 -6.04 -6.60 4.01
N HIS A 137 -4.75 -6.82 3.81
CA HIS A 137 -3.97 -7.76 4.63
C HIS A 137 -4.02 -7.39 6.12
N ALA A 138 -3.84 -6.11 6.45
CA ALA A 138 -3.94 -5.62 7.83
C ALA A 138 -5.34 -5.88 8.44
N LEU A 139 -6.40 -5.59 7.68
CA LEU A 139 -7.79 -5.78 8.10
C LEU A 139 -8.14 -7.26 8.28
N LYS A 140 -7.71 -8.13 7.35
CA LYS A 140 -7.82 -9.58 7.46
C LYS A 140 -7.17 -10.09 8.75
N THR A 141 -5.92 -9.69 8.99
CA THR A 141 -5.16 -10.06 10.18
C THR A 141 -5.81 -9.55 11.48
N ALA A 142 -6.42 -8.37 11.43
CA ALA A 142 -7.13 -7.80 12.58
C ALA A 142 -8.50 -8.45 12.85
N GLY A 143 -9.03 -9.28 11.93
CA GLY A 143 -10.27 -10.02 12.12
C GLY A 143 -11.53 -9.21 11.81
N VAL A 144 -11.55 -8.49 10.68
CA VAL A 144 -12.80 -7.88 10.18
C VAL A 144 -13.84 -8.96 9.86
N THR A 145 -15.12 -8.66 10.05
CA THR A 145 -16.21 -9.62 9.82
C THR A 145 -16.55 -9.75 8.35
N SER A 146 -16.52 -8.65 7.60
CA SER A 146 -16.73 -8.62 6.16
C SER A 146 -15.88 -7.53 5.52
N LEU A 147 -15.49 -7.75 4.26
CA LEU A 147 -14.72 -6.80 3.48
C LEU A 147 -15.20 -6.80 2.03
N ALA A 148 -15.52 -5.62 1.52
CA ALA A 148 -15.78 -5.39 0.12
C ALA A 148 -14.63 -4.60 -0.53
N ILE A 149 -14.25 -4.98 -1.76
CA ILE A 149 -13.21 -4.32 -2.56
C ILE A 149 -13.91 -3.59 -3.70
N ALA A 150 -13.99 -2.27 -3.59
CA ALA A 150 -14.58 -1.41 -4.60
C ALA A 150 -13.51 -0.87 -5.54
N ASN A 151 -13.60 -1.16 -6.84
CA ASN A 151 -12.62 -0.67 -7.80
C ASN A 151 -13.26 -0.21 -9.10
N ARG A 152 -12.66 0.80 -9.76
CA ARG A 152 -13.12 1.33 -11.05
C ARG A 152 -13.15 0.25 -12.13
N THR A 153 -12.12 -0.58 -12.18
CA THR A 153 -12.03 -1.76 -13.03
C THR A 153 -12.40 -2.96 -12.17
N ILE A 154 -13.62 -3.46 -12.31
CA ILE A 154 -14.16 -4.54 -11.47
C ILE A 154 -13.31 -5.82 -11.55
N GLU A 155 -12.67 -6.07 -12.69
CA GLU A 155 -11.78 -7.22 -12.90
C GLU A 155 -10.60 -7.22 -11.94
N ASN A 156 -10.04 -6.05 -11.62
CA ASN A 156 -8.96 -5.93 -10.64
C ASN A 156 -9.45 -6.27 -9.23
N ALA A 157 -10.67 -5.87 -8.87
CA ALA A 157 -11.26 -6.24 -7.58
C ALA A 157 -11.56 -7.74 -7.52
N ARG A 158 -12.06 -8.34 -8.60
CA ARG A 158 -12.31 -9.79 -8.70
C ARG A 158 -11.03 -10.60 -8.57
N SER A 159 -9.98 -10.21 -9.30
CA SER A 159 -8.68 -10.87 -9.24
C SER A 159 -8.11 -10.82 -7.81
N LEU A 160 -8.13 -9.64 -7.19
CA LEU A 160 -7.64 -9.47 -5.82
C LEU A 160 -8.49 -10.25 -4.81
N ALA A 161 -9.81 -10.23 -4.94
CA ALA A 161 -10.70 -10.99 -4.06
C ALA A 161 -10.46 -12.49 -4.16
N ALA A 162 -10.29 -13.02 -5.38
CA ALA A 162 -10.00 -14.43 -5.62
C ALA A 162 -8.66 -14.85 -5.00
N GLU A 163 -7.61 -14.04 -5.16
CA GLU A 163 -6.28 -14.26 -4.59
C GLU A 163 -6.29 -14.29 -3.05
N LEU A 164 -7.08 -13.40 -2.43
CA LEU A 164 -7.13 -13.27 -0.97
C LEU A 164 -8.13 -14.21 -0.28
N THR A 165 -9.00 -14.86 -1.06
CA THR A 165 -9.99 -15.79 -0.54
C THR A 165 -9.31 -17.01 0.07
N ASP A 166 -9.61 -17.26 1.35
CA ASP A 166 -9.30 -18.52 2.02
C ASP A 166 -10.57 -19.08 2.69
N GLY A 167 -10.47 -20.19 3.41
CA GLY A 167 -11.65 -20.89 3.95
C GLY A 167 -12.62 -20.02 4.75
N LYS A 168 -12.16 -18.95 5.38
CA LYS A 168 -12.96 -18.06 6.25
C LYS A 168 -13.08 -16.64 5.72
N PHE A 169 -12.07 -16.13 5.04
CA PHE A 169 -12.01 -14.77 4.52
C PHE A 169 -12.37 -14.77 3.03
N ARG A 170 -13.48 -14.13 2.69
CA ARG A 170 -13.99 -14.02 1.30
C ARG A 170 -14.37 -12.58 1.02
N PRO A 171 -13.42 -11.75 0.55
CA PRO A 171 -13.73 -10.38 0.20
C PRO A 171 -14.65 -10.32 -1.01
N GLU A 172 -15.61 -9.41 -0.99
CA GLU A 172 -16.60 -9.23 -2.05
C GLU A 172 -16.10 -8.17 -3.06
N PRO A 173 -15.91 -8.51 -4.34
CA PRO A 173 -15.57 -7.51 -5.35
C PRO A 173 -16.82 -6.76 -5.80
N ILE A 174 -16.76 -5.42 -5.73
CA ILE A 174 -17.87 -4.55 -6.14
C ILE A 174 -17.44 -3.49 -7.14
N SER A 175 -18.37 -3.09 -8.00
CA SER A 175 -18.20 -1.95 -8.91
C SER A 175 -18.33 -0.64 -8.15
N LEU A 176 -17.68 0.43 -8.67
CA LEU A 176 -17.88 1.79 -8.17
C LEU A 176 -19.19 2.44 -8.66
N GLU A 177 -20.07 1.69 -9.31
CA GLU A 177 -21.37 2.19 -9.69
C GLU A 177 -22.22 2.54 -8.46
N LYS A 178 -22.94 3.68 -8.57
CA LYS A 178 -23.62 4.30 -7.44
C LYS A 178 -24.62 3.35 -6.75
N ASN A 179 -25.29 2.50 -7.51
CA ASN A 179 -26.31 1.59 -6.97
C ASN A 179 -25.72 0.53 -6.04
N PHE A 180 -24.58 -0.08 -6.41
CA PHE A 180 -23.91 -1.10 -5.56
C PHE A 180 -23.34 -0.51 -4.27
N LEU A 181 -22.85 0.74 -4.33
CA LEU A 181 -22.33 1.40 -3.14
C LEU A 181 -23.44 1.90 -2.21
N ALA A 182 -24.60 2.29 -2.75
CA ALA A 182 -25.74 2.74 -1.96
C ALA A 182 -26.27 1.65 -1.03
N ASP A 183 -26.19 0.38 -1.44
CA ASP A 183 -26.64 -0.75 -0.62
C ASP A 183 -25.61 -1.17 0.44
N LEU A 184 -24.33 -0.87 0.23
CA LEU A 184 -23.26 -1.38 1.08
C LEU A 184 -22.70 -0.33 2.07
N VAL A 185 -22.46 0.89 1.59
CA VAL A 185 -21.80 1.95 2.38
C VAL A 185 -22.57 2.32 3.65
N PRO A 186 -23.93 2.36 3.70
CA PRO A 186 -24.66 2.66 4.92
C PRO A 186 -24.43 1.68 6.07
N TYR A 187 -24.07 0.43 5.75
CA TYR A 187 -23.84 -0.63 6.73
C TYR A 187 -22.36 -0.83 7.06
N ALA A 188 -21.46 -0.18 6.36
CA ALA A 188 -20.03 -0.23 6.64
C ALA A 188 -19.69 0.56 7.90
N THR A 189 -18.86 -0.03 8.75
CA THR A 189 -18.32 0.65 9.95
C THR A 189 -16.98 1.30 9.67
N LEU A 190 -16.30 0.87 8.61
CA LEU A 190 -15.01 1.42 8.18
C LEU A 190 -14.97 1.58 6.65
N LEU A 191 -14.60 2.77 6.18
CA LEU A 191 -14.30 3.05 4.78
C LEU A 191 -12.82 3.39 4.65
N VAL A 192 -12.11 2.67 3.79
CA VAL A 192 -10.68 2.88 3.51
C VAL A 192 -10.51 3.33 2.07
N ASN A 193 -10.00 4.54 1.87
CA ASN A 193 -9.73 5.06 0.53
C ASN A 193 -8.25 4.92 0.16
N GLN A 194 -7.99 4.15 -0.90
CA GLN A 194 -6.67 3.93 -1.49
C GLN A 194 -6.58 4.43 -2.94
N PHE A 195 -7.52 5.30 -3.34
CA PHE A 195 -7.43 6.03 -4.58
C PHE A 195 -6.81 7.41 -4.38
N GLN A 196 -6.10 7.91 -5.38
CA GLN A 196 -5.71 9.32 -5.47
C GLN A 196 -6.88 10.24 -5.85
N LEU A 197 -8.05 9.69 -6.11
CA LEU A 197 -9.25 10.43 -6.50
C LEU A 197 -10.07 10.87 -5.29
N ASP A 198 -10.75 12.00 -5.45
CA ASP A 198 -11.72 12.49 -4.46
C ASP A 198 -12.93 11.54 -4.37
N THR A 199 -12.91 10.70 -3.35
CA THR A 199 -14.01 9.76 -3.06
C THR A 199 -15.12 10.38 -2.22
N ARG A 200 -15.06 11.69 -1.90
CA ARG A 200 -16.09 12.39 -1.06
C ARG A 200 -17.50 12.15 -1.57
N ARG A 201 -17.71 12.16 -2.90
CA ARG A 201 -19.01 11.88 -3.52
C ARG A 201 -19.59 10.48 -3.24
N TYR A 202 -18.74 9.50 -2.89
CA TYR A 202 -19.18 8.14 -2.54
C TYR A 202 -19.43 8.00 -1.03
N ILE A 203 -18.85 8.89 -0.25
CA ILE A 203 -18.94 8.93 1.19
C ILE A 203 -20.25 9.60 1.66
N GLU A 204 -20.82 10.48 0.83
CA GLU A 204 -22.11 11.12 1.09
C GLU A 204 -23.29 10.13 1.08
N LEU A 205 -23.10 8.91 0.56
CA LEU A 205 -24.12 7.88 0.47
C LEU A 205 -24.42 7.18 1.81
N GLY A 206 -23.64 7.40 2.85
CA GLY A 206 -23.81 6.66 4.11
C GLY A 206 -23.57 7.46 5.39
N ARG A 207 -24.29 7.12 6.46
CA ARG A 207 -24.02 7.55 7.84
C ARG A 207 -22.86 6.76 8.43
N THR A 208 -21.67 6.87 7.83
CA THR A 208 -20.49 6.07 8.23
C THR A 208 -19.79 6.72 9.40
N HIS A 209 -19.48 5.97 10.44
CA HIS A 209 -18.89 6.46 11.67
C HIS A 209 -17.40 6.79 11.54
N MET A 210 -16.69 6.23 10.53
CA MET A 210 -15.27 6.50 10.37
C MET A 210 -14.79 6.44 8.92
N LYS A 211 -14.00 7.44 8.52
CA LYS A 211 -13.45 7.64 7.18
C LYS A 211 -11.94 7.84 7.30
N ILE A 212 -11.15 7.02 6.62
CA ILE A 212 -9.70 7.14 6.62
C ILE A 212 -9.20 7.31 5.19
N HIS A 213 -8.51 8.42 4.97
CA HIS A 213 -7.72 8.67 3.78
C HIS A 213 -6.25 8.41 4.12
N ILE A 214 -5.60 7.53 3.38
CA ILE A 214 -4.17 7.25 3.49
C ILE A 214 -3.51 7.49 2.16
#